data_3f76c9d9967595c9753e1166f0e261c6
#
_entry.id   3f76c9d9967595c9753e1166f0e261c6
#
_cell.length_a   1.000
_cell.length_b   1.000
_cell.length_c   1.000
_cell.angle_alpha   90.00
_cell.angle_beta   90.00
_cell.angle_gamma   90.00
#
_symmetry.space_group_name_H-M   'P 1'
#
loop_
_entity.id
_entity.type
_entity.pdbx_description
1 polymer ?
#
loop_
_entity_poly.entity_id
_entity_poly.type
_entity_poly.pdbx_seq_one_letter_code
_entity_poly.pdbx_strand_id
1 'polypeptide(L)'
;MKRLAILLPLLLLAVATEGQIRSNVPKYNPDSVRAELDKRPYFSLFKDNYFIGGTTLGAKPTGQNSDVKFQLSISQRLTKSKLPFDTYLFITYTQKAFWNVFQKSLPMYDLNFNPGIGLTHPVIYHDRFIGQITLLLEHESNGQDSIWSRSWNKVSFMGALAVDHNVELQFKTWIPIIDSGNNRDILKYCGIFQLAGSYLSDNRRFGASVILTKRSGWNFNFNTVIELSARLFKNENQYLFLQYYNGYGEGLLDYNKFHSRLRIGFVIKPQNFSNF
;
A
#
# COMPACT_ATOMS: atom_id res chain seq x y z
N MET A 1 21.84 -20.51 9.59
CA MET A 1 21.77 -19.04 9.80
C MET A 1 22.70 -18.22 8.89
N LYS A 2 23.66 -18.79 8.14
CA LYS A 2 24.60 -18.03 7.29
C LYS A 2 24.15 -17.79 5.82
N ARG A 3 23.06 -18.40 5.36
CA ARG A 3 22.63 -18.31 3.94
C ARG A 3 21.58 -17.21 3.65
N LEU A 4 20.92 -16.66 4.67
CA LEU A 4 19.92 -15.59 4.48
C LEU A 4 20.55 -14.19 4.47
N ALA A 5 21.71 -14.02 5.11
CA ALA A 5 22.45 -12.75 5.14
C ALA A 5 23.12 -12.38 3.79
N ILE A 6 23.18 -13.33 2.85
CA ILE A 6 23.83 -13.14 1.53
C ILE A 6 22.81 -12.69 0.47
N LEU A 7 21.52 -12.97 0.64
CA LEU A 7 20.48 -12.59 -0.33
C LEU A 7 20.10 -11.11 -0.29
N LEU A 8 20.16 -10.48 0.88
CA LEU A 8 19.84 -9.05 1.01
C LEU A 8 20.88 -8.13 0.33
N PRO A 9 22.20 -8.34 0.50
CA PRO A 9 23.21 -7.57 -0.24
C PRO A 9 23.26 -7.91 -1.74
N LEU A 10 22.88 -9.13 -2.16
CA LEU A 10 22.78 -9.48 -3.58
C LEU A 10 21.59 -8.80 -4.28
N LEU A 11 20.48 -8.59 -3.58
CA LEU A 11 19.36 -7.78 -4.10
C LEU A 11 19.76 -6.30 -4.23
N LEU A 12 20.55 -5.79 -3.30
CA LEU A 12 21.08 -4.42 -3.35
C LEU A 12 22.19 -4.26 -4.41
N LEU A 13 22.98 -5.29 -4.68
CA LEU A 13 24.00 -5.29 -5.72
C LEU A 13 23.42 -5.46 -7.13
N ALA A 14 22.31 -6.17 -7.30
CA ALA A 14 21.61 -6.29 -8.58
C ALA A 14 20.99 -4.96 -9.04
N VAL A 15 20.73 -4.03 -8.11
CA VAL A 15 20.27 -2.66 -8.42
C VAL A 15 21.44 -1.75 -8.84
N ALA A 16 22.69 -2.15 -8.57
CA ALA A 16 23.89 -1.38 -8.92
C ALA A 16 24.43 -1.68 -10.35
N THR A 17 23.88 -2.65 -11.08
CA THR A 17 24.16 -2.80 -12.49
C THR A 17 23.45 -1.71 -13.25
N GLU A 18 24.20 -0.87 -13.94
CA GLU A 18 23.80 0.28 -14.77
C GLU A 18 22.62 -0.04 -15.72
N GLY A 19 21.44 -0.21 -15.16
CA GLY A 19 20.21 -0.06 -15.91
C GLY A 19 20.12 1.40 -16.34
N GLN A 20 20.41 1.71 -17.61
CA GLN A 20 20.20 3.04 -18.15
C GLN A 20 18.73 3.40 -17.96
N ILE A 21 18.42 4.15 -16.89
CA ILE A 21 17.11 4.76 -16.69
C ILE A 21 16.96 5.80 -17.80
N ARG A 22 16.47 5.38 -18.96
CA ARG A 22 16.08 6.27 -20.05
C ARG A 22 14.76 6.93 -19.68
N SER A 23 14.79 7.91 -18.79
CA SER A 23 13.64 8.80 -18.64
C SER A 23 13.87 10.04 -19.51
N ASN A 24 12.88 10.41 -20.29
CA ASN A 24 12.77 11.71 -20.95
C ASN A 24 12.47 12.84 -19.97
N VAL A 25 12.85 12.69 -18.70
CA VAL A 25 12.71 13.74 -17.69
C VAL A 25 13.87 14.70 -17.87
N PRO A 26 13.64 16.02 -17.95
CA PRO A 26 14.69 17.01 -17.99
C PRO A 26 15.69 16.79 -16.87
N LYS A 27 16.99 16.95 -17.15
CA LYS A 27 18.04 16.89 -16.10
C LYS A 27 17.89 18.13 -15.22
N TYR A 28 17.48 17.93 -13.98
CA TYR A 28 17.46 18.96 -12.95
C TYR A 28 18.60 18.70 -11.97
N ASN A 29 19.18 19.75 -11.38
CA ASN A 29 20.07 19.58 -10.23
C ASN A 29 19.25 19.17 -8.99
N PRO A 30 19.84 18.55 -7.94
CA PRO A 30 19.11 18.09 -6.77
C PRO A 30 18.24 19.16 -6.11
N ASP A 31 18.73 20.39 -6.08
CA ASP A 31 17.98 21.51 -5.48
C ASP A 31 16.78 21.92 -6.34
N SER A 32 16.87 21.85 -7.65
CA SER A 32 15.72 22.11 -8.51
C SER A 32 14.70 20.98 -8.41
N VAL A 33 15.12 19.73 -8.26
CA VAL A 33 14.19 18.60 -7.99
C VAL A 33 13.46 18.81 -6.67
N ARG A 34 14.16 19.20 -5.59
CA ARG A 34 13.53 19.54 -4.29
C ARG A 34 12.57 20.70 -4.42
N ALA A 35 12.94 21.74 -5.14
CA ALA A 35 12.07 22.90 -5.37
C ALA A 35 10.77 22.49 -6.11
N GLU A 36 10.83 21.56 -7.06
CA GLU A 36 9.64 21.01 -7.70
C GLU A 36 8.79 20.15 -6.74
N LEU A 37 9.42 19.32 -5.89
CA LEU A 37 8.72 18.58 -4.85
C LEU A 37 8.04 19.52 -3.85
N ASP A 38 8.67 20.64 -3.50
CA ASP A 38 8.11 21.64 -2.61
C ASP A 38 6.89 22.38 -3.16
N LYS A 39 6.77 22.49 -4.49
CA LYS A 39 5.61 23.10 -5.18
C LYS A 39 4.40 22.17 -5.25
N ARG A 40 4.57 20.86 -5.07
CA ARG A 40 3.46 19.89 -5.12
C ARG A 40 2.39 20.23 -4.07
N PRO A 41 1.12 19.90 -4.34
CA PRO A 41 0.03 20.11 -3.38
C PRO A 41 0.35 19.49 -2.01
N TYR A 42 -0.02 20.17 -0.95
CA TYR A 42 0.12 19.63 0.40
C TYR A 42 -0.83 18.46 0.66
N PHE A 43 -2.02 18.52 0.06
CA PHE A 43 -3.01 17.45 0.10
C PHE A 43 -2.85 16.51 -1.09
N SER A 44 -2.84 15.20 -0.85
CA SER A 44 -2.71 14.16 -1.88
C SER A 44 -3.35 12.84 -1.45
N LEU A 45 -3.47 11.92 -2.38
CA LEU A 45 -3.78 10.54 -2.05
C LEU A 45 -2.54 9.85 -1.50
N PHE A 46 -2.72 9.01 -0.46
CA PHE A 46 -1.62 8.23 0.13
C PHE A 46 -1.55 6.82 -0.44
N LYS A 47 -2.70 6.14 -0.53
CA LYS A 47 -2.89 4.84 -1.18
C LYS A 47 -3.92 4.96 -2.30
N ASP A 48 -4.12 3.89 -3.06
CA ASP A 48 -5.20 3.77 -4.02
C ASP A 48 -6.57 3.94 -3.34
N ASN A 49 -7.42 4.80 -3.90
CA ASN A 49 -8.79 4.97 -3.44
C ASN A 49 -9.72 4.20 -4.36
N TYR A 50 -10.37 3.17 -3.86
CA TYR A 50 -11.17 2.28 -4.69
C TYR A 50 -12.55 1.99 -4.09
N PHE A 51 -13.47 1.61 -4.99
CA PHE A 51 -14.79 1.08 -4.67
C PHE A 51 -15.02 -0.14 -5.56
N ILE A 52 -15.03 -1.33 -4.97
CA ILE A 52 -15.05 -2.61 -5.69
C ILE A 52 -16.03 -3.58 -5.03
N GLY A 53 -16.76 -4.33 -5.86
CA GLY A 53 -17.67 -5.37 -5.40
C GLY A 53 -17.31 -6.73 -5.96
N GLY A 54 -17.59 -7.78 -5.23
CA GLY A 54 -17.26 -9.13 -5.68
C GLY A 54 -17.65 -10.23 -4.70
N THR A 55 -17.02 -11.39 -4.89
CA THR A 55 -17.39 -12.62 -4.19
C THR A 55 -16.19 -13.51 -3.91
N THR A 56 -16.39 -14.51 -3.07
CA THR A 56 -15.41 -15.58 -2.84
C THR A 56 -15.17 -16.37 -4.12
N LEU A 57 -13.91 -16.48 -4.52
CA LEU A 57 -13.50 -17.25 -5.71
C LEU A 57 -13.62 -18.76 -5.43
N GLY A 58 -14.14 -19.50 -6.42
CA GLY A 58 -14.31 -20.95 -6.33
C GLY A 58 -15.59 -21.40 -5.60
N ALA A 59 -16.44 -20.48 -5.16
CA ALA A 59 -17.74 -20.79 -4.57
C ALA A 59 -18.87 -20.10 -5.36
N LYS A 60 -20.07 -20.69 -5.31
CA LYS A 60 -21.25 -20.04 -5.89
C LYS A 60 -21.52 -18.72 -5.16
N PRO A 61 -21.70 -17.60 -5.87
CA PRO A 61 -22.00 -16.32 -5.25
C PRO A 61 -23.28 -16.34 -4.41
N THR A 62 -23.19 -15.82 -3.19
CA THR A 62 -24.31 -15.68 -2.24
C THR A 62 -24.20 -14.35 -1.52
N GLY A 63 -25.27 -13.88 -0.86
CA GLY A 63 -25.20 -12.68 -0.04
C GLY A 63 -24.23 -12.77 1.14
N GLN A 64 -23.89 -13.97 1.60
CA GLN A 64 -22.94 -14.18 2.71
C GLN A 64 -21.48 -14.15 2.28
N ASN A 65 -21.17 -14.50 1.02
CA ASN A 65 -19.80 -14.56 0.52
C ASN A 65 -19.47 -13.47 -0.51
N SER A 66 -20.37 -12.52 -0.69
CA SER A 66 -20.24 -11.38 -1.61
C SER A 66 -20.34 -10.08 -0.82
N ASP A 67 -19.50 -9.12 -1.16
CA ASP A 67 -19.43 -7.82 -0.49
C ASP A 67 -19.02 -6.69 -1.45
N VAL A 68 -19.12 -5.48 -0.94
CA VAL A 68 -18.42 -4.31 -1.49
C VAL A 68 -17.30 -3.93 -0.53
N LYS A 69 -16.13 -3.68 -1.06
CA LYS A 69 -14.96 -3.17 -0.35
C LYS A 69 -14.62 -1.80 -0.91
N PHE A 70 -14.39 -0.83 -0.04
CA PHE A 70 -13.86 0.45 -0.47
C PHE A 70 -12.75 0.94 0.44
N GLN A 71 -11.87 1.76 -0.11
CA GLN A 71 -10.77 2.40 0.60
C GLN A 71 -10.72 3.87 0.24
N LEU A 72 -10.62 4.71 1.27
CA LEU A 72 -10.29 6.12 1.17
C LEU A 72 -8.96 6.34 1.88
N SER A 73 -8.00 6.93 1.19
CA SER A 73 -6.67 7.16 1.74
C SER A 73 -6.13 8.50 1.27
N ILE A 74 -5.81 9.33 2.23
CA ILE A 74 -5.36 10.70 2.04
C ILE A 74 -4.09 10.97 2.82
N SER A 75 -3.34 11.96 2.38
CA SER A 75 -2.15 12.48 3.04
C SER A 75 -2.15 13.99 3.00
N GLN A 76 -1.75 14.60 4.11
CA GLN A 76 -1.51 16.03 4.22
C GLN A 76 -0.05 16.26 4.61
N ARG A 77 0.74 16.83 3.72
CA ARG A 77 2.08 17.29 4.02
C ARG A 77 2.00 18.53 4.93
N LEU A 78 2.83 18.58 5.96
CA LEU A 78 2.85 19.66 6.94
C LEU A 78 4.02 20.61 6.74
N THR A 79 5.12 20.12 6.13
CA THR A 79 6.35 20.91 5.93
C THR A 79 6.82 20.86 4.48
N LYS A 80 7.73 21.77 4.13
CA LYS A 80 8.60 21.68 2.97
C LYS A 80 9.89 20.94 3.34
N SER A 81 10.82 20.80 2.41
CA SER A 81 12.15 20.16 2.56
C SER A 81 13.11 20.91 3.51
N LYS A 82 12.60 21.46 4.60
CA LYS A 82 13.37 22.26 5.57
C LYS A 82 13.76 21.52 6.84
N LEU A 83 13.25 20.29 7.00
CA LEU A 83 13.59 19.45 8.14
C LEU A 83 14.95 18.79 7.93
N PRO A 84 15.61 18.29 9.00
CA PRO A 84 16.87 17.55 8.87
C PRO A 84 16.77 16.44 7.81
N PHE A 85 17.85 16.25 7.06
CA PHE A 85 17.92 15.28 5.95
C PHE A 85 16.92 15.54 4.82
N ASP A 86 16.53 16.80 4.58
CA ASP A 86 15.55 17.19 3.55
C ASP A 86 14.23 16.41 3.62
N THR A 87 13.80 16.06 4.83
CA THR A 87 12.59 15.27 5.05
C THR A 87 11.34 16.15 5.07
N TYR A 88 10.22 15.51 4.75
CA TYR A 88 8.88 16.10 4.80
C TYR A 88 8.08 15.44 5.92
N LEU A 89 7.55 16.24 6.83
CA LEU A 89 6.58 15.80 7.82
C LEU A 89 5.20 15.75 7.16
N PHE A 90 4.46 14.66 7.37
CA PHE A 90 3.12 14.47 6.83
C PHE A 90 2.25 13.66 7.79
N ILE A 91 0.95 13.82 7.66
CA ILE A 91 -0.06 12.99 8.30
C ILE A 91 -0.83 12.22 7.23
N THR A 92 -1.31 11.04 7.59
CA THR A 92 -2.12 10.19 6.74
C THR A 92 -3.38 9.75 7.45
N TYR A 93 -4.39 9.45 6.66
CA TYR A 93 -5.56 8.74 7.12
C TYR A 93 -6.00 7.77 6.03
N THR A 94 -6.13 6.49 6.41
CA THR A 94 -6.71 5.47 5.55
C THR A 94 -7.91 4.84 6.23
N GLN A 95 -9.00 4.76 5.53
CA GLN A 95 -10.18 4.01 5.95
C GLN A 95 -10.47 2.92 4.93
N LYS A 96 -10.53 1.67 5.39
CA LYS A 96 -10.94 0.52 4.59
C LYS A 96 -12.25 -0.02 5.17
N ALA A 97 -13.21 -0.28 4.32
CA ALA A 97 -14.54 -0.71 4.72
C ALA A 97 -15.00 -1.93 3.92
N PHE A 98 -15.68 -2.83 4.60
CA PHE A 98 -16.32 -4.01 4.03
C PHE A 98 -17.81 -3.92 4.27
N TRP A 99 -18.59 -3.89 3.20
CA TRP A 99 -20.02 -3.63 3.22
C TRP A 99 -20.80 -4.79 2.61
N ASN A 100 -21.62 -5.45 3.42
CA ASN A 100 -22.44 -6.60 3.02
C ASN A 100 -23.72 -6.15 2.30
N VAL A 101 -23.58 -5.48 1.16
CA VAL A 101 -24.71 -4.91 0.38
C VAL A 101 -25.67 -5.94 -0.17
N PHE A 102 -25.29 -7.21 -0.19
CA PHE A 102 -26.12 -8.31 -0.69
C PHE A 102 -26.89 -9.04 0.44
N GLN A 103 -26.75 -8.57 1.69
CA GLN A 103 -27.46 -9.10 2.84
C GLN A 103 -28.64 -8.20 3.24
N LYS A 104 -29.63 -8.79 3.93
CA LYS A 104 -30.74 -8.03 4.50
C LYS A 104 -30.18 -6.96 5.45
N SER A 105 -30.75 -5.76 5.39
CA SER A 105 -30.35 -4.57 6.17
C SER A 105 -28.99 -3.97 5.81
N LEU A 106 -28.29 -4.48 4.76
CA LEU A 106 -27.05 -3.93 4.20
C LEU A 106 -26.00 -3.55 5.28
N PRO A 107 -25.61 -4.47 6.19
CA PRO A 107 -24.76 -4.10 7.31
C PRO A 107 -23.32 -3.78 6.86
N MET A 108 -22.72 -2.77 7.48
CA MET A 108 -21.26 -2.61 7.43
C MET A 108 -20.62 -3.71 8.28
N TYR A 109 -19.84 -4.57 7.62
CA TYR A 109 -19.25 -5.73 8.29
C TYR A 109 -18.03 -5.36 9.11
N ASP A 110 -17.11 -4.59 8.53
CA ASP A 110 -15.89 -4.14 9.19
C ASP A 110 -15.48 -2.77 8.66
N LEU A 111 -15.01 -1.91 9.57
CA LEU A 111 -14.47 -0.58 9.28
C LEU A 111 -13.09 -0.50 9.90
N ASN A 112 -12.06 -0.31 9.11
CA ASN A 112 -10.70 -0.22 9.59
C ASN A 112 -10.17 1.21 9.40
N PHE A 113 -9.77 1.83 10.49
CA PHE A 113 -9.26 3.20 10.58
C PHE A 113 -7.76 3.16 10.79
N ASN A 114 -7.00 3.84 9.95
CA ASN A 114 -5.54 3.85 10.04
C ASN A 114 -4.99 5.28 9.90
N PRO A 115 -5.06 6.11 10.95
CA PRO A 115 -4.33 7.36 11.03
C PRO A 115 -2.83 7.13 11.19
N GLY A 116 -2.03 8.06 10.68
CA GLY A 116 -0.58 8.01 10.82
C GLY A 116 0.08 9.38 10.74
N ILE A 117 1.28 9.46 11.28
CA ILE A 117 2.19 10.60 11.16
C ILE A 117 3.57 10.10 10.77
N GLY A 118 4.23 10.74 9.82
CA GLY A 118 5.49 10.23 9.31
C GLY A 118 6.42 11.28 8.73
N LEU A 119 7.64 10.82 8.50
CA LEU A 119 8.69 11.57 7.81
C LEU A 119 9.03 10.82 6.52
N THR A 120 9.07 11.52 5.40
CA THR A 120 9.52 10.97 4.13
C THR A 120 10.72 11.73 3.60
N HIS A 121 11.71 10.98 3.11
CA HIS A 121 12.90 11.50 2.43
C HIS A 121 12.83 11.13 0.96
N PRO A 122 12.91 12.10 0.02
CA PRO A 122 12.98 11.82 -1.40
C PRO A 122 14.37 11.28 -1.78
N VAL A 123 14.41 10.17 -2.48
CA VAL A 123 15.64 9.60 -3.03
C VAL A 123 15.87 10.23 -4.39
N ILE A 124 16.97 10.99 -4.52
CA ILE A 124 17.36 11.68 -5.75
C ILE A 124 18.69 11.07 -6.20
N TYR A 125 18.74 10.58 -7.43
CA TYR A 125 19.93 9.99 -8.05
C TYR A 125 20.12 10.56 -9.45
N HIS A 126 21.34 11.04 -9.77
CA HIS A 126 21.66 11.71 -11.04
C HIS A 126 20.61 12.79 -11.43
N ASP A 127 20.29 13.67 -10.48
CA ASP A 127 19.31 14.76 -10.63
C ASP A 127 17.90 14.31 -11.00
N ARG A 128 17.50 13.10 -10.57
CA ARG A 128 16.18 12.52 -10.76
C ARG A 128 15.58 12.06 -9.45
N PHE A 129 14.32 12.35 -9.25
CA PHE A 129 13.54 11.73 -8.20
C PHE A 129 13.25 10.29 -8.60
N ILE A 130 13.88 9.32 -7.93
CA ILE A 130 13.74 7.89 -8.22
C ILE A 130 12.96 7.14 -7.18
N GLY A 131 12.68 7.73 -6.03
CA GLY A 131 11.98 7.03 -4.98
C GLY A 131 11.87 7.82 -3.69
N GLN A 132 11.42 7.14 -2.65
CA GLN A 132 11.27 7.73 -1.32
C GLN A 132 11.50 6.69 -0.23
N ILE A 133 11.99 7.15 0.91
CA ILE A 133 12.10 6.39 2.16
C ILE A 133 11.22 7.08 3.19
N THR A 134 10.40 6.29 3.89
CA THR A 134 9.41 6.83 4.82
C THR A 134 9.48 6.09 6.15
N LEU A 135 9.49 6.85 7.23
CA LEU A 135 9.23 6.37 8.58
C LEU A 135 7.82 6.83 8.98
N LEU A 136 6.97 5.89 9.38
CA LEU A 136 5.56 6.16 9.69
C LEU A 136 5.18 5.53 11.02
N LEU A 137 4.67 6.33 11.95
CA LEU A 137 3.95 5.87 13.13
C LEU A 137 2.47 5.81 12.77
N GLU A 138 1.88 4.63 12.85
CA GLU A 138 0.49 4.41 12.45
C GLU A 138 -0.27 3.62 13.51
N HIS A 139 -1.51 4.02 13.74
CA HIS A 139 -2.50 3.27 14.50
C HIS A 139 -3.47 2.61 13.54
N GLU A 140 -3.89 1.37 13.82
CA GLU A 140 -4.93 0.72 13.05
C GLU A 140 -5.94 0.07 14.00
N SER A 141 -7.23 0.39 13.82
CA SER A 141 -8.31 -0.12 14.66
C SER A 141 -9.60 -0.28 13.86
N ASN A 142 -10.49 -1.14 14.35
CA ASN A 142 -11.81 -1.33 13.74
C ASN A 142 -12.93 -0.50 14.40
N GLY A 143 -12.62 0.34 15.39
CA GLY A 143 -13.58 1.22 16.05
C GLY A 143 -14.67 0.48 16.86
N GLN A 144 -14.49 -0.83 17.09
CA GLN A 144 -15.42 -1.62 17.91
C GLN A 144 -14.93 -1.67 19.36
N ASP A 145 -15.81 -2.06 20.25
CA ASP A 145 -15.53 -2.27 21.67
C ASP A 145 -15.57 -3.74 22.10
N SER A 146 -15.31 -4.00 23.37
CA SER A 146 -15.41 -5.30 24.03
C SER A 146 -14.67 -6.40 23.27
N ILE A 147 -15.28 -7.56 23.08
CA ILE A 147 -14.70 -8.72 22.40
C ILE A 147 -14.50 -8.54 20.88
N TRP A 148 -15.15 -7.52 20.29
CA TRP A 148 -15.07 -7.19 18.87
C TRP A 148 -13.97 -6.19 18.55
N SER A 149 -13.40 -5.53 19.58
CA SER A 149 -12.32 -4.57 19.43
C SER A 149 -11.06 -5.23 18.83
N ARG A 150 -10.49 -4.60 17.81
CA ARG A 150 -9.20 -4.93 17.22
C ARG A 150 -8.42 -3.65 17.02
N SER A 151 -7.23 -3.59 17.60
CA SER A 151 -6.34 -2.45 17.41
C SER A 151 -4.88 -2.84 17.57
N TRP A 152 -4.01 -2.12 16.90
CA TRP A 152 -2.57 -2.19 17.06
C TRP A 152 -1.88 -0.93 16.56
N ASN A 153 -0.70 -0.66 17.07
CA ASN A 153 0.15 0.42 16.61
C ASN A 153 1.38 -0.16 15.92
N LYS A 154 1.96 0.59 15.00
CA LYS A 154 3.13 0.17 14.21
C LYS A 154 4.07 1.33 14.01
N VAL A 155 5.37 1.07 14.15
CA VAL A 155 6.40 1.92 13.58
C VAL A 155 6.83 1.25 12.29
N SER A 156 6.45 1.85 11.16
CA SER A 156 6.66 1.29 9.83
C SER A 156 7.81 2.00 9.11
N PHE A 157 8.68 1.22 8.50
CA PHE A 157 9.71 1.69 7.57
C PHE A 157 9.31 1.26 6.16
N MET A 158 9.26 2.22 5.25
CA MET A 158 8.80 2.00 3.88
C MET A 158 9.84 2.54 2.90
N GLY A 159 10.00 1.85 1.78
CA GLY A 159 10.76 2.29 0.63
C GLY A 159 9.97 2.09 -0.64
N ALA A 160 10.02 3.07 -1.55
CA ALA A 160 9.48 2.98 -2.90
C ALA A 160 10.56 3.41 -3.89
N LEU A 161 10.73 2.65 -4.96
CA LEU A 161 11.76 2.87 -5.98
C LEU A 161 11.18 2.66 -7.37
N ALA A 162 11.29 3.65 -8.22
CA ALA A 162 11.07 3.51 -9.66
C ALA A 162 12.32 2.88 -10.29
N VAL A 163 12.22 1.63 -10.71
CA VAL A 163 13.30 0.90 -11.40
C VAL A 163 13.47 1.45 -12.81
N ASP A 164 12.36 1.71 -13.47
CA ASP A 164 12.31 2.43 -14.74
C ASP A 164 11.00 3.26 -14.81
N HIS A 165 10.62 3.71 -16.03
CA HIS A 165 9.40 4.52 -16.22
C HIS A 165 8.09 3.70 -16.12
N ASN A 166 8.18 2.37 -16.13
CA ASN A 166 7.04 1.45 -16.08
C ASN A 166 6.98 0.65 -14.79
N VAL A 167 8.12 0.39 -14.14
CA VAL A 167 8.23 -0.55 -13.04
C VAL A 167 8.59 0.16 -11.74
N GLU A 168 7.81 -0.13 -10.73
CA GLU A 168 8.00 0.36 -9.37
C GLU A 168 8.08 -0.82 -8.40
N LEU A 169 9.04 -0.77 -7.48
CA LEU A 169 9.19 -1.72 -6.39
C LEU A 169 8.97 -1.01 -5.07
N GLN A 170 8.29 -1.68 -4.15
CA GLN A 170 8.06 -1.18 -2.81
C GLN A 170 8.36 -2.24 -1.76
N PHE A 171 8.83 -1.77 -0.63
CA PHE A 171 9.07 -2.55 0.56
C PHE A 171 8.49 -1.82 1.76
N LYS A 172 7.81 -2.56 2.63
CA LYS A 172 7.34 -2.07 3.92
C LYS A 172 7.62 -3.13 4.98
N THR A 173 8.21 -2.72 6.10
CA THR A 173 8.32 -3.54 7.30
C THR A 173 7.86 -2.73 8.50
N TRP A 174 7.48 -3.40 9.59
CA TRP A 174 6.99 -2.72 10.77
C TRP A 174 7.38 -3.40 12.06
N ILE A 175 7.57 -2.59 13.08
CA ILE A 175 7.68 -3.00 14.47
C ILE A 175 6.29 -2.80 15.10
N PRO A 176 5.59 -3.86 15.48
CA PRO A 176 4.27 -3.74 16.08
C PRO A 176 4.36 -3.35 17.55
N ILE A 177 3.39 -2.54 17.99
CA ILE A 177 3.09 -2.25 19.38
C ILE A 177 1.64 -2.68 19.59
N ILE A 178 1.46 -3.92 20.10
CA ILE A 178 0.14 -4.52 20.25
C ILE A 178 -0.38 -4.15 21.63
N ASP A 179 -1.47 -3.42 21.69
CA ASP A 179 -2.11 -2.94 22.92
C ASP A 179 -3.44 -3.63 23.23
N SER A 180 -4.02 -4.33 22.25
CA SER A 180 -5.31 -5.02 22.42
C SER A 180 -5.14 -6.47 22.85
N GLY A 181 -5.83 -6.85 23.91
CA GLY A 181 -5.91 -8.24 24.38
C GLY A 181 -6.60 -9.20 23.40
N ASN A 182 -7.45 -8.65 22.51
CA ASN A 182 -8.29 -9.44 21.60
C ASN A 182 -7.59 -9.85 20.27
N ASN A 183 -6.39 -9.34 19.99
CA ASN A 183 -5.66 -9.65 18.76
C ASN A 183 -4.14 -9.79 18.97
N ARG A 184 -3.74 -10.42 20.07
CA ARG A 184 -2.32 -10.63 20.42
C ARG A 184 -1.55 -11.41 19.37
N ASP A 185 -2.21 -12.25 18.60
CA ASP A 185 -1.64 -13.08 17.54
C ASP A 185 -1.75 -12.46 16.14
N ILE A 186 -2.07 -11.16 16.04
CA ILE A 186 -2.33 -10.47 14.76
C ILE A 186 -1.18 -10.63 13.75
N LEU A 187 0.07 -10.64 14.20
CA LEU A 187 1.24 -10.82 13.34
C LEU A 187 1.29 -12.18 12.63
N LYS A 188 0.68 -13.20 13.24
CA LYS A 188 0.59 -14.52 12.62
C LYS A 188 -0.18 -14.45 11.29
N TYR A 189 -1.12 -13.53 11.18
CA TYR A 189 -2.05 -13.40 10.06
C TYR A 189 -1.80 -12.15 9.21
N CYS A 190 -1.66 -10.98 9.83
CA CYS A 190 -1.43 -9.72 9.13
C CYS A 190 0.02 -9.51 8.69
N GLY A 191 0.95 -10.36 9.19
CA GLY A 191 2.31 -10.37 8.68
C GLY A 191 3.28 -9.44 9.39
N ILE A 192 4.53 -9.43 8.89
CA ILE A 192 5.68 -8.73 9.46
C ILE A 192 6.39 -7.81 8.46
N PHE A 193 6.25 -8.09 7.17
CA PHE A 193 6.72 -7.20 6.10
C PHE A 193 5.95 -7.45 4.81
N GLN A 194 6.05 -6.50 3.90
CA GLN A 194 5.37 -6.49 2.61
C GLN A 194 6.34 -6.11 1.50
N LEU A 195 6.23 -6.80 0.38
CA LEU A 195 6.86 -6.46 -0.88
C LEU A 195 5.78 -6.19 -1.91
N ALA A 196 5.99 -5.21 -2.76
CA ALA A 196 5.10 -4.96 -3.88
C ALA A 196 5.88 -4.62 -5.14
N GLY A 197 5.37 -5.07 -6.27
CA GLY A 197 5.83 -4.70 -7.59
C GLY A 197 4.66 -4.22 -8.43
N SER A 198 4.83 -3.09 -9.10
CA SER A 198 3.83 -2.51 -9.97
C SER A 198 4.40 -2.27 -11.35
N TYR A 199 3.60 -2.51 -12.36
CA TYR A 199 3.87 -2.19 -13.75
C TYR A 199 2.77 -1.27 -14.29
N LEU A 200 3.18 -0.25 -15.03
CA LEU A 200 2.29 0.63 -15.76
C LEU A 200 2.76 0.74 -17.21
N SER A 201 1.89 0.46 -18.18
CA SER A 201 2.22 0.53 -19.60
C SER A 201 2.67 1.95 -20.04
N ASP A 202 3.46 2.07 -21.12
CA ASP A 202 4.01 3.34 -21.63
C ASP A 202 2.94 4.42 -21.84
N ASN A 203 1.80 4.03 -22.38
CA ASN A 203 0.66 4.93 -22.56
C ASN A 203 -0.17 5.13 -21.29
N ARG A 204 0.29 4.56 -20.16
CA ARG A 204 -0.38 4.56 -18.85
C ARG A 204 -1.82 4.06 -18.88
N ARG A 205 -2.18 3.25 -19.89
CA ARG A 205 -3.54 2.73 -20.05
C ARG A 205 -3.80 1.51 -19.19
N PHE A 206 -2.81 0.64 -19.04
CA PHE A 206 -2.92 -0.60 -18.28
C PHE A 206 -1.90 -0.64 -17.17
N GLY A 207 -2.34 -1.09 -16.01
CA GLY A 207 -1.48 -1.32 -14.86
C GLY A 207 -1.73 -2.69 -14.23
N ALA A 208 -0.69 -3.24 -13.65
CA ALA A 208 -0.73 -4.48 -12.87
C ALA A 208 0.13 -4.31 -11.62
N SER A 209 -0.33 -4.85 -10.49
CA SER A 209 0.43 -4.85 -9.24
C SER A 209 0.32 -6.20 -8.56
N VAL A 210 1.38 -6.62 -7.90
CA VAL A 210 1.41 -7.79 -7.02
C VAL A 210 1.95 -7.34 -5.68
N ILE A 211 1.19 -7.62 -4.61
CA ILE A 211 1.55 -7.27 -3.24
C ILE A 211 1.61 -8.56 -2.43
N LEU A 212 2.74 -8.82 -1.79
CA LEU A 212 3.02 -10.00 -1.01
C LEU A 212 3.32 -9.60 0.42
N THR A 213 2.45 -9.93 1.36
CA THR A 213 2.67 -9.69 2.79
C THR A 213 3.08 -10.98 3.47
N LYS A 214 4.32 -11.03 3.94
CA LYS A 214 4.88 -12.20 4.62
C LYS A 214 4.28 -12.33 6.01
N ARG A 215 3.61 -13.44 6.27
CA ARG A 215 3.12 -13.78 7.61
C ARG A 215 4.27 -14.23 8.50
N SER A 216 4.08 -14.24 9.80
CA SER A 216 5.08 -14.73 10.76
C SER A 216 5.42 -16.21 10.54
N GLY A 217 6.61 -16.63 10.96
CA GLY A 217 7.13 -17.99 10.79
C GLY A 217 8.07 -18.14 9.59
N TRP A 218 8.74 -19.30 9.52
CA TRP A 218 9.78 -19.59 8.51
C TRP A 218 9.25 -20.15 7.19
N ASN A 219 7.96 -20.49 7.12
CA ASN A 219 7.34 -21.06 5.93
C ASN A 219 7.12 -19.98 4.86
N PHE A 220 7.06 -20.39 3.57
CA PHE A 220 6.66 -19.52 2.45
C PHE A 220 5.14 -19.27 2.49
N ASN A 221 4.71 -18.50 3.50
CA ASN A 221 3.32 -18.15 3.74
C ASN A 221 3.11 -16.65 3.49
N PHE A 222 2.36 -16.32 2.46
CA PHE A 222 2.06 -14.93 2.09
C PHE A 222 0.56 -14.69 2.07
N ASN A 223 0.17 -13.47 2.40
CA ASN A 223 -1.09 -12.89 1.94
C ASN A 223 -0.77 -12.21 0.61
N THR A 224 -1.56 -12.49 -0.40
CA THR A 224 -1.30 -12.06 -1.78
C THR A 224 -2.43 -11.16 -2.26
N VAL A 225 -2.09 -10.01 -2.84
CA VAL A 225 -3.02 -9.18 -3.59
C VAL A 225 -2.51 -9.05 -5.01
N ILE A 226 -3.37 -9.30 -5.99
CA ILE A 226 -3.10 -9.06 -7.41
C ILE A 226 -4.11 -8.03 -7.89
N GLU A 227 -3.61 -7.00 -8.55
CA GLU A 227 -4.41 -5.90 -9.04
C GLU A 227 -4.17 -5.67 -10.52
N LEU A 228 -5.25 -5.49 -11.26
CA LEU A 228 -5.21 -5.07 -12.65
C LEU A 228 -6.03 -3.80 -12.79
N SER A 229 -5.54 -2.86 -13.59
CA SER A 229 -6.22 -1.59 -13.82
C SER A 229 -6.19 -1.20 -15.29
N ALA A 230 -7.30 -0.65 -15.79
CA ALA A 230 -7.43 -0.12 -17.13
C ALA A 230 -7.98 1.30 -17.07
N ARG A 231 -7.24 2.29 -17.60
CA ARG A 231 -7.63 3.70 -17.58
C ARG A 231 -8.91 3.92 -18.36
N LEU A 232 -9.87 4.63 -17.76
CA LEU A 232 -11.16 4.92 -18.36
C LEU A 232 -11.08 6.08 -19.33
N PHE A 233 -10.42 7.18 -18.94
CA PHE A 233 -10.36 8.41 -19.69
C PHE A 233 -8.90 8.85 -19.90
N LYS A 234 -8.64 9.50 -21.04
CA LYS A 234 -7.30 9.99 -21.36
C LYS A 234 -6.90 11.11 -20.37
N ASN A 235 -5.64 11.05 -19.89
CA ASN A 235 -5.04 12.04 -18.98
C ASN A 235 -5.66 12.14 -17.57
N GLU A 236 -6.46 11.14 -17.16
CA GLU A 236 -7.03 11.07 -15.81
C GLU A 236 -6.41 9.94 -15.00
N ASN A 237 -6.65 9.93 -13.69
CA ASN A 237 -6.16 8.94 -12.73
C ASN A 237 -7.23 7.94 -12.29
N GLN A 238 -8.31 7.81 -13.08
CA GLN A 238 -9.44 6.92 -12.83
C GLN A 238 -9.33 5.68 -13.72
N TYR A 239 -9.46 4.52 -13.09
CA TYR A 239 -9.30 3.23 -13.77
C TYR A 239 -10.45 2.29 -13.42
N LEU A 240 -10.84 1.45 -14.38
CA LEU A 240 -11.51 0.19 -14.07
C LEU A 240 -10.51 -0.68 -13.31
N PHE A 241 -10.96 -1.38 -12.28
CA PHE A 241 -10.08 -2.03 -11.33
C PHE A 241 -10.57 -3.43 -10.99
N LEU A 242 -9.67 -4.41 -11.06
CA LEU A 242 -9.87 -5.77 -10.65
C LEU A 242 -8.87 -6.09 -9.54
N GLN A 243 -9.35 -6.58 -8.40
CA GLN A 243 -8.51 -7.02 -7.28
C GLN A 243 -8.82 -8.45 -6.91
N TYR A 244 -7.78 -9.28 -6.87
CA TYR A 244 -7.81 -10.60 -6.28
C TYR A 244 -7.05 -10.57 -4.95
N TYR A 245 -7.72 -10.96 -3.88
CA TYR A 245 -7.15 -11.16 -2.56
C TYR A 245 -7.10 -12.63 -2.21
N ASN A 246 -5.95 -13.10 -1.66
CA ASN A 246 -5.79 -14.46 -1.18
C ASN A 246 -4.93 -14.47 0.09
N GLY A 247 -5.54 -14.79 1.23
CA GLY A 247 -4.82 -14.80 2.50
C GLY A 247 -5.68 -14.47 3.71
N TYR A 248 -5.00 -14.01 4.76
CA TYR A 248 -5.55 -13.57 6.04
C TYR A 248 -5.33 -12.08 6.23
N GLY A 249 -6.05 -11.46 7.18
CA GLY A 249 -5.81 -10.05 7.53
C GLY A 249 -6.27 -9.07 6.47
N GLU A 250 -7.29 -9.42 5.67
CA GLU A 250 -7.91 -8.50 4.74
C GLU A 250 -8.62 -7.35 5.46
N GLY A 251 -9.37 -7.67 6.53
CA GLY A 251 -9.95 -6.76 7.50
C GLY A 251 -9.46 -7.08 8.91
N LEU A 252 -9.74 -6.20 9.88
CA LEU A 252 -9.34 -6.39 11.26
C LEU A 252 -10.28 -7.31 12.04
N LEU A 253 -11.58 -7.23 11.81
CA LEU A 253 -12.57 -7.97 12.59
C LEU A 253 -12.33 -9.48 12.51
N ASP A 254 -12.05 -9.98 11.33
CA ASP A 254 -11.80 -11.39 11.06
C ASP A 254 -10.39 -11.65 10.49
N TYR A 255 -9.39 -10.90 11.00
CA TYR A 255 -7.99 -10.97 10.56
C TYR A 255 -7.42 -12.39 10.53
N ASN A 256 -7.96 -13.29 11.35
CA ASN A 256 -7.57 -14.70 11.49
C ASN A 256 -8.36 -15.66 10.59
N LYS A 257 -9.26 -15.15 9.74
CA LYS A 257 -9.97 -15.95 8.74
C LYS A 257 -9.31 -15.83 7.37
N PHE A 258 -9.28 -16.95 6.66
CA PHE A 258 -8.78 -16.99 5.29
C PHE A 258 -9.83 -16.49 4.31
N HIS A 259 -9.43 -15.61 3.41
CA HIS A 259 -10.26 -15.10 2.33
C HIS A 259 -9.58 -15.35 0.97
N SER A 260 -10.38 -15.74 -0.02
CA SER A 260 -10.01 -15.79 -1.42
C SER A 260 -11.11 -15.09 -2.21
N ARG A 261 -10.90 -13.82 -2.57
CA ARG A 261 -11.95 -12.94 -3.10
C ARG A 261 -11.52 -12.24 -4.37
N LEU A 262 -12.42 -12.23 -5.34
CA LEU A 262 -12.27 -11.48 -6.59
C LEU A 262 -13.30 -10.37 -6.61
N ARG A 263 -12.84 -9.11 -6.77
CA ARG A 263 -13.69 -7.92 -6.81
C ARG A 263 -13.34 -7.05 -8.00
N ILE A 264 -14.35 -6.40 -8.56
CA ILE A 264 -14.22 -5.48 -9.68
C ILE A 264 -14.91 -4.15 -9.34
N GLY A 265 -14.42 -3.05 -9.88
CA GLY A 265 -15.01 -1.71 -9.75
C GLY A 265 -14.07 -0.64 -10.23
N PHE A 266 -13.89 0.42 -9.46
CA PHE A 266 -13.14 1.60 -9.86
C PHE A 266 -12.06 1.92 -8.84
N VAL A 267 -10.96 2.53 -9.34
CA VAL A 267 -9.87 3.05 -8.51
C VAL A 267 -9.43 4.42 -9.01
N ILE A 268 -9.10 5.28 -8.06
CA ILE A 268 -8.39 6.54 -8.28
C ILE A 268 -6.98 6.35 -7.71
N LYS A 269 -5.98 6.48 -8.57
CA LYS A 269 -4.57 6.28 -8.19
C LYS A 269 -3.89 7.59 -7.83
N PRO A 270 -2.95 7.59 -6.86
CA PRO A 270 -2.05 8.72 -6.63
C PRO A 270 -1.28 9.10 -7.90
N GLN A 271 -0.89 10.38 -8.00
CA GLN A 271 -0.08 10.85 -9.13
C GLN A 271 1.36 10.32 -9.10
N ASN A 272 1.85 10.00 -7.90
CA ASN A 272 3.16 9.41 -7.66
C ASN A 272 2.99 8.00 -7.12
N PHE A 273 4.01 7.50 -6.42
CA PHE A 273 3.98 6.17 -5.78
C PHE A 273 2.68 5.96 -4.99
N SER A 274 1.95 4.89 -5.32
CA SER A 274 0.87 4.40 -4.49
C SER A 274 1.48 3.59 -3.35
N ASN A 275 1.27 4.02 -2.11
CA ASN A 275 1.71 3.23 -0.95
C ASN A 275 0.71 2.08 -0.74
N PHE A 276 1.18 0.84 -0.60
CA PHE A 276 0.35 -0.33 -0.41
C PHE A 276 0.11 -0.67 1.06
#